data_8a01bacbb99137ab8c205ba4c3257595
#
_entry.id   8a01bacbb99137ab8c205ba4c3257595
#
_cell.length_a   1.000
_cell.length_b   1.000
_cell.length_c   1.000
_cell.angle_alpha   90.00
_cell.angle_beta   90.00
_cell.angle_gamma   90.00
#
_symmetry.space_group_name_H-M   'P 1'
#
loop_
_entity.id
_entity.type
_entity.pdbx_description
1 polymer ?
#
loop_
_entity_poly.entity_id
_entity_poly.type
_entity_poly.pdbx_seq_one_letter_code
_entity_poly.pdbx_strand_id
1 'polypeptide(L)'
;MNDRTLVIECASEACSVALFGDKHLLAHDHRLLGRGHAEQLVPMIGGLPDKGRSQRILVSLGPGSFTGVRIGIATARALGIAWNAKVLGYPTLALVAAVAQADHRGEPVSVAMRAGHGEVFLQDFDSSGLPVTDVLSLPPELAARSAQHQLLVGNIAQQVREMRNAGAALLVHPDARCALSLPEQLLTTNLAPTYGRGPDAKLPVA
;
A
#
# COMPACT_ATOMS: atom_id res chain seq x y z
N MET A 1 22.95 12.03 14.56
CA MET A 1 22.18 10.77 14.62
C MET A 1 21.54 10.62 13.25
N ASN A 2 21.82 9.54 12.51
CA ASN A 2 21.20 9.33 11.20
C ASN A 2 19.70 9.20 11.38
N ASP A 3 18.91 9.98 10.65
CA ASP A 3 17.45 9.94 10.69
C ASP A 3 16.95 8.68 9.96
N ARG A 4 16.60 7.64 10.74
CA ARG A 4 16.17 6.37 10.17
C ARG A 4 14.65 6.29 10.07
N THR A 5 14.19 5.75 8.96
CA THR A 5 12.77 5.46 8.71
C THR A 5 12.59 3.97 8.39
N LEU A 6 11.75 3.30 9.17
CA LEU A 6 11.23 1.97 8.85
C LEU A 6 9.93 2.11 8.10
N VAL A 7 9.77 1.35 7.02
CA VAL A 7 8.51 1.27 6.25
C VAL A 7 7.96 -0.14 6.37
N ILE A 8 6.65 -0.25 6.60
CA ILE A 8 5.91 -1.52 6.75
C ILE A 8 4.73 -1.54 5.78
N GLU A 9 4.68 -2.56 4.95
CA GLU A 9 3.58 -2.83 4.01
C GLU A 9 3.08 -4.26 4.18
N CYS A 10 1.80 -4.41 4.52
CA CYS A 10 1.15 -5.71 4.74
C CYS A 10 -0.29 -5.75 4.20
N ALA A 11 -0.68 -4.79 3.35
CA ALA A 11 -2.08 -4.64 2.95
C ALA A 11 -2.51 -5.54 1.78
N SER A 12 -1.58 -6.26 1.15
CA SER A 12 -1.85 -7.15 0.01
C SER A 12 -1.29 -8.55 0.27
N GLU A 13 -1.19 -9.37 -0.78
CA GLU A 13 -0.43 -10.63 -0.75
C GLU A 13 1.07 -10.42 -0.56
N ALA A 14 1.58 -9.22 -0.82
CA ALA A 14 2.94 -8.84 -0.50
C ALA A 14 3.07 -8.45 0.97
N CYS A 15 4.16 -8.89 1.60
CA CYS A 15 4.67 -8.37 2.86
C CYS A 15 6.02 -7.74 2.58
N SER A 16 6.16 -6.45 2.85
CA SER A 16 7.37 -5.72 2.49
C SER A 16 7.80 -4.80 3.63
N VAL A 17 9.11 -4.79 3.90
CA VAL A 17 9.73 -3.89 4.86
C VAL A 17 10.97 -3.24 4.25
N ALA A 18 11.20 -1.97 4.55
CA ALA A 18 12.40 -1.26 4.11
C ALA A 18 12.91 -0.35 5.24
N LEU A 19 14.22 -0.31 5.40
CA LEU A 19 14.89 0.59 6.32
C LEU A 19 15.70 1.61 5.52
N PHE A 20 15.47 2.88 5.83
CA PHE A 20 16.21 4.00 5.25
C PHE A 20 17.05 4.71 6.32
N GLY A 21 18.16 5.32 5.91
CA GLY A 21 18.94 6.25 6.69
C GLY A 21 19.25 7.47 5.84
N ASP A 22 18.93 8.67 6.33
CA ASP A 22 19.10 9.93 5.60
C ASP A 22 18.51 9.87 4.17
N LYS A 23 17.33 9.26 4.02
CA LYS A 23 16.60 9.01 2.78
C LYS A 23 17.22 7.96 1.82
N HIS A 24 18.35 7.35 2.17
CA HIS A 24 18.96 6.27 1.39
C HIS A 24 18.48 4.90 1.89
N LEU A 25 18.17 4.01 0.95
CA LEU A 25 17.80 2.63 1.29
C LEU A 25 19.01 1.91 1.90
N LEU A 26 18.88 1.45 3.16
CA LEU A 26 19.89 0.66 3.85
C LEU A 26 19.68 -0.84 3.65
N ALA A 27 18.43 -1.30 3.76
CA ALA A 27 18.07 -2.69 3.58
C ALA A 27 16.57 -2.81 3.31
N HIS A 28 16.16 -3.93 2.71
CA HIS A 28 14.75 -4.27 2.50
C HIS A 28 14.54 -5.77 2.46
N ASP A 29 13.30 -6.19 2.69
CA ASP A 29 12.83 -7.55 2.43
C ASP A 29 11.40 -7.44 1.85
N HIS A 30 11.17 -8.12 0.72
CA HIS A 30 9.89 -8.12 0.02
C HIS A 30 9.53 -9.56 -0.36
N ARG A 31 8.38 -10.02 0.12
CA ARG A 31 7.93 -11.41 -0.08
C ARG A 31 6.47 -11.44 -0.53
N LEU A 32 6.17 -12.25 -1.53
CA LEU A 32 4.80 -12.58 -1.90
C LEU A 32 4.34 -13.78 -1.05
N LEU A 33 3.67 -13.51 0.06
CA LEU A 33 3.28 -14.53 1.04
C LEU A 33 1.88 -15.09 0.76
N GLY A 34 0.99 -14.27 0.20
CA GLY A 34 -0.43 -14.56 0.15
C GLY A 34 -1.08 -14.60 1.55
N ARG A 35 -0.53 -15.40 2.47
CA ARG A 35 -0.93 -15.51 3.88
C ARG A 35 0.32 -15.60 4.77
N GLY A 36 0.15 -15.52 6.10
CA GLY A 36 1.25 -15.68 7.05
C GLY A 36 1.98 -14.38 7.39
N HIS A 37 1.37 -13.22 7.15
CA HIS A 37 1.97 -11.91 7.47
C HIS A 37 2.28 -11.77 8.98
N ALA A 38 1.45 -12.34 9.85
CA ALA A 38 1.65 -12.25 11.29
C ALA A 38 2.95 -12.95 11.74
N GLU A 39 3.24 -14.10 11.14
CA GLU A 39 4.40 -14.91 11.46
C GLU A 39 5.69 -14.36 10.82
N GLN A 40 5.56 -13.68 9.68
CA GLN A 40 6.71 -13.23 8.88
C GLN A 40 7.14 -11.79 9.14
N LEU A 41 6.22 -10.86 9.43
CA LEU A 41 6.54 -9.44 9.52
C LEU A 41 7.62 -9.12 10.56
N VAL A 42 7.48 -9.61 11.79
CA VAL A 42 8.44 -9.32 12.86
C VAL A 42 9.82 -9.94 12.57
N PRO A 43 9.94 -11.21 12.11
CA PRO A 43 11.21 -11.74 11.60
C PRO A 43 11.83 -10.94 10.47
N MET A 44 11.04 -10.45 9.49
CA MET A 44 11.56 -9.60 8.40
C MET A 44 12.15 -8.30 8.94
N ILE A 45 11.45 -7.61 9.85
CA ILE A 45 11.96 -6.41 10.51
C ILE A 45 13.22 -6.73 11.32
N GLY A 46 13.23 -7.85 12.05
CA GLY A 46 14.37 -8.31 12.84
C GLY A 46 15.60 -8.64 12.03
N GLY A 47 15.45 -8.97 10.74
CA GLY A 47 16.54 -9.21 9.80
C GLY A 47 17.19 -7.94 9.23
N LEU A 48 16.56 -6.77 9.41
CA LEU A 48 17.13 -5.50 8.98
C LEU A 48 18.28 -5.05 9.92
N PRO A 49 19.19 -4.19 9.44
CA PRO A 49 20.25 -3.61 10.29
C PRO A 49 19.68 -3.02 11.59
N ASP A 50 20.33 -3.25 12.72
CA ASP A 50 19.88 -2.88 14.06
C ASP A 50 18.41 -3.28 14.35
N LYS A 51 17.98 -4.40 13.78
CA LYS A 51 16.60 -4.93 13.90
C LYS A 51 15.55 -3.92 13.46
N GLY A 52 15.85 -3.10 12.46
CA GLY A 52 14.97 -2.08 11.92
C GLY A 52 14.74 -0.85 12.81
N ARG A 53 15.50 -0.69 13.91
CA ARG A 53 15.28 0.43 14.86
C ARG A 53 15.43 1.78 14.17
N SER A 54 14.40 2.63 14.33
CA SER A 54 14.25 3.88 13.63
C SER A 54 13.52 4.94 14.47
N GLN A 55 13.66 6.22 14.12
CA GLN A 55 12.98 7.35 14.74
C GLN A 55 11.62 7.63 14.10
N ARG A 56 11.41 7.11 12.88
CA ARG A 56 10.17 7.26 12.11
C ARG A 56 9.74 5.91 11.57
N ILE A 57 8.43 5.64 11.61
CA ILE A 57 7.83 4.43 11.05
C ILE A 57 6.72 4.87 10.11
N LEU A 58 6.75 4.39 8.86
CA LEU A 58 5.66 4.52 7.91
C LEU A 58 4.94 3.18 7.79
N VAL A 59 3.62 3.18 7.82
CA VAL A 59 2.82 1.95 7.72
C VAL A 59 1.63 2.14 6.80
N SER A 60 1.34 1.14 5.97
CA SER A 60 0.15 1.18 5.12
C SER A 60 -1.13 1.09 5.94
N LEU A 61 -2.12 1.89 5.56
CA LEU A 61 -3.44 1.94 6.18
C LEU A 61 -4.50 1.18 5.36
N GLY A 62 -4.12 0.61 4.22
CA GLY A 62 -5.07 0.06 3.26
C GLY A 62 -5.49 1.09 2.17
N PRO A 63 -6.50 0.78 1.36
CA PRO A 63 -7.34 -0.43 1.44
C PRO A 63 -6.56 -1.69 1.06
N GLY A 64 -7.05 -2.83 1.53
CA GLY A 64 -6.43 -4.12 1.25
C GLY A 64 -6.92 -5.23 2.16
N SER A 65 -6.07 -6.20 2.44
CA SER A 65 -6.33 -7.30 3.37
C SER A 65 -6.70 -6.78 4.76
N PHE A 66 -7.90 -7.08 5.21
CA PHE A 66 -8.40 -6.70 6.53
C PHE A 66 -7.46 -7.12 7.68
N THR A 67 -6.94 -8.33 7.61
CA THR A 67 -6.01 -8.87 8.61
C THR A 67 -4.63 -8.26 8.45
N GLY A 68 -4.11 -8.20 7.22
CA GLY A 68 -2.76 -7.68 6.94
C GLY A 68 -2.58 -6.23 7.36
N VAL A 69 -3.51 -5.35 7.01
CA VAL A 69 -3.49 -3.93 7.43
C VAL A 69 -3.42 -3.80 8.95
N ARG A 70 -4.22 -4.58 9.68
CA ARG A 70 -4.21 -4.54 11.15
C ARG A 70 -2.93 -5.06 11.77
N ILE A 71 -2.35 -6.12 11.20
CA ILE A 71 -1.04 -6.65 11.62
C ILE A 71 0.02 -5.56 11.47
N GLY A 72 0.09 -4.91 10.31
CA GLY A 72 1.04 -3.82 10.03
C GLY A 72 0.89 -2.68 11.02
N ILE A 73 -0.34 -2.16 11.21
CA ILE A 73 -0.62 -1.05 12.12
C ILE A 73 -0.30 -1.41 13.58
N ALA A 74 -0.69 -2.61 14.04
CA ALA A 74 -0.42 -3.05 15.40
C ALA A 74 1.11 -3.16 15.66
N THR A 75 1.84 -3.74 14.71
CA THR A 75 3.30 -3.83 14.77
C THR A 75 3.93 -2.44 14.78
N ALA A 76 3.53 -1.53 13.89
CA ALA A 76 4.05 -0.18 13.84
C ALA A 76 3.81 0.60 15.14
N ARG A 77 2.62 0.47 15.74
CA ARG A 77 2.29 1.09 17.03
C ARG A 77 3.15 0.54 18.17
N ALA A 78 3.30 -0.78 18.25
CA ALA A 78 4.11 -1.43 19.29
C ALA A 78 5.58 -1.00 19.19
N LEU A 79 6.16 -0.99 17.98
CA LEU A 79 7.51 -0.53 17.74
C LEU A 79 7.66 0.97 17.99
N GLY A 80 6.66 1.78 17.62
CA GLY A 80 6.61 3.21 17.90
C GLY A 80 6.74 3.51 19.39
N ILE A 81 6.01 2.78 20.22
CA ILE A 81 6.10 2.89 21.70
C ILE A 81 7.48 2.42 22.18
N ALA A 82 7.93 1.23 21.74
CA ALA A 82 9.19 0.65 22.21
C ALA A 82 10.43 1.47 21.85
N TRP A 83 10.38 2.19 20.72
CA TRP A 83 11.52 2.96 20.20
C TRP A 83 11.38 4.47 20.41
N ASN A 84 10.25 4.93 20.94
CA ASN A 84 9.85 6.35 20.97
C ASN A 84 9.89 6.98 19.57
N ALA A 85 9.40 6.23 18.57
CA ALA A 85 9.42 6.63 17.18
C ALA A 85 8.09 7.27 16.75
N LYS A 86 8.15 8.25 15.84
CA LYS A 86 6.97 8.84 15.21
C LYS A 86 6.38 7.85 14.20
N VAL A 87 5.12 7.48 14.35
CA VAL A 87 4.41 6.59 13.42
C VAL A 87 3.48 7.42 12.54
N LEU A 88 3.58 7.21 11.22
CA LEU A 88 2.71 7.80 10.20
C LEU A 88 2.12 6.71 9.32
N GLY A 89 0.88 6.91 8.92
CA GLY A 89 0.20 6.03 7.97
C GLY A 89 0.22 6.59 6.55
N TYR A 90 0.11 5.72 5.55
CA TYR A 90 -0.04 6.08 4.14
C TYR A 90 -1.07 5.17 3.43
N PRO A 91 -1.70 5.64 2.32
CA PRO A 91 -2.62 4.82 1.54
C PRO A 91 -1.87 3.77 0.71
N THR A 92 -2.33 2.51 0.75
CA THR A 92 -1.70 1.41 0.00
C THR A 92 -1.71 1.65 -1.51
N LEU A 93 -2.82 2.16 -2.07
CA LEU A 93 -2.93 2.37 -3.52
C LEU A 93 -1.97 3.46 -4.01
N ALA A 94 -1.71 4.48 -3.18
CA ALA A 94 -0.68 5.48 -3.49
C ALA A 94 0.73 4.87 -3.56
N LEU A 95 1.04 3.88 -2.70
CA LEU A 95 2.32 3.17 -2.79
C LEU A 95 2.42 2.36 -4.08
N VAL A 96 1.33 1.70 -4.53
CA VAL A 96 1.30 0.99 -5.81
C VAL A 96 1.54 1.95 -6.98
N ALA A 97 0.91 3.13 -6.96
CA ALA A 97 1.16 4.18 -7.94
C ALA A 97 2.64 4.62 -7.92
N ALA A 98 3.21 4.87 -6.74
CA ALA A 98 4.61 5.27 -6.60
C ALA A 98 5.60 4.21 -7.12
N VAL A 99 5.31 2.91 -6.91
CA VAL A 99 6.12 1.82 -7.48
C VAL A 99 6.11 1.88 -9.02
N ALA A 100 4.93 2.01 -9.63
CA ALA A 100 4.83 2.10 -11.09
C ALA A 100 5.51 3.36 -11.64
N GLN A 101 5.31 4.51 -10.99
CA GLN A 101 5.87 5.80 -11.41
C GLN A 101 7.38 5.92 -11.19
N ALA A 102 8.01 5.02 -10.43
CA ALA A 102 9.47 4.98 -10.34
C ALA A 102 10.12 4.71 -11.71
N ASP A 103 9.51 3.83 -12.52
CA ASP A 103 9.98 3.47 -13.86
C ASP A 103 9.23 4.25 -14.97
N HIS A 104 7.99 4.68 -14.71
CA HIS A 104 7.11 5.41 -15.63
C HIS A 104 6.90 6.85 -15.15
N ARG A 105 7.99 7.62 -15.06
CA ARG A 105 7.97 8.99 -14.53
C ARG A 105 7.08 9.92 -15.37
N GLY A 106 6.22 10.66 -14.66
CA GLY A 106 5.35 11.65 -15.29
C GLY A 106 4.09 11.05 -15.95
N GLU A 107 3.87 9.74 -15.84
CA GLU A 107 2.66 9.12 -16.35
C GLU A 107 1.60 9.02 -15.24
N PRO A 108 0.37 9.49 -15.47
CA PRO A 108 -0.75 9.24 -14.58
C PRO A 108 -1.18 7.77 -14.70
N VAL A 109 -1.63 7.18 -13.60
CA VAL A 109 -1.94 5.74 -13.53
C VAL A 109 -3.31 5.48 -12.89
N SER A 110 -4.00 4.44 -13.37
CA SER A 110 -5.15 3.86 -12.68
C SER A 110 -4.69 2.62 -11.91
N VAL A 111 -4.75 2.68 -10.58
CA VAL A 111 -4.38 1.56 -9.72
C VAL A 111 -5.56 0.62 -9.57
N ALA A 112 -5.35 -0.66 -9.91
CA ALA A 112 -6.33 -1.74 -9.80
C ALA A 112 -5.79 -2.87 -8.94
N MET A 113 -6.28 -2.99 -7.71
CA MET A 113 -5.87 -4.01 -6.74
C MET A 113 -7.05 -4.93 -6.41
N ARG A 114 -6.75 -6.19 -6.17
CA ARG A 114 -7.76 -7.17 -5.75
C ARG A 114 -8.39 -6.75 -4.42
N ALA A 115 -9.71 -6.64 -4.41
CA ALA A 115 -10.51 -6.48 -3.22
C ALA A 115 -11.15 -7.81 -2.80
N GLY A 116 -11.78 -7.83 -1.63
CA GLY A 116 -12.58 -8.97 -1.18
C GLY A 116 -13.80 -9.21 -2.08
N HIS A 117 -14.38 -10.41 -2.02
CA HIS A 117 -15.62 -10.78 -2.72
C HIS A 117 -15.57 -10.65 -4.26
N GLY A 118 -14.37 -10.72 -4.85
CA GLY A 118 -14.21 -10.62 -6.31
C GLY A 118 -14.24 -9.18 -6.84
N GLU A 119 -14.27 -8.18 -5.98
CA GLU A 119 -14.20 -6.76 -6.35
C GLU A 119 -12.76 -6.28 -6.61
N VAL A 120 -12.66 -5.06 -7.12
CA VAL A 120 -11.43 -4.34 -7.43
C VAL A 120 -11.42 -3.04 -6.65
N PHE A 121 -10.36 -2.78 -5.88
CA PHE A 121 -10.05 -1.41 -5.44
C PHE A 121 -9.47 -0.65 -6.62
N LEU A 122 -10.16 0.39 -7.03
CA LEU A 122 -9.76 1.29 -8.12
C LEU A 122 -9.53 2.69 -7.57
N GLN A 123 -8.43 3.32 -7.98
CA GLN A 123 -8.16 4.73 -7.73
C GLN A 123 -7.22 5.27 -8.80
N ASP A 124 -7.49 6.48 -9.27
CA ASP A 124 -6.66 7.16 -10.27
C ASP A 124 -5.70 8.14 -9.60
N PHE A 125 -4.49 8.22 -10.13
CA PHE A 125 -3.41 9.08 -9.64
C PHE A 125 -2.83 9.90 -10.78
N ASP A 126 -2.56 11.16 -10.51
CA ASP A 126 -1.85 12.05 -11.44
C ASP A 126 -0.35 11.72 -11.51
N SER A 127 0.35 12.46 -12.38
CA SER A 127 1.80 12.32 -12.57
C SER A 127 2.66 12.70 -11.36
N SER A 128 2.08 13.35 -10.36
CA SER A 128 2.74 13.71 -9.10
C SER A 128 2.52 12.67 -7.99
N GLY A 129 1.76 11.61 -8.27
CA GLY A 129 1.40 10.57 -7.31
C GLY A 129 0.26 10.95 -6.36
N LEU A 130 -0.48 12.02 -6.69
CA LEU A 130 -1.65 12.42 -5.93
C LEU A 130 -2.92 11.76 -6.48
N PRO A 131 -3.83 11.32 -5.60
CA PRO A 131 -5.11 10.78 -6.04
C PRO A 131 -5.97 11.87 -6.69
N VAL A 132 -6.55 11.56 -7.85
CA VAL A 132 -7.52 12.41 -8.55
C VAL A 132 -8.95 11.90 -8.45
N THR A 133 -9.13 10.71 -7.88
CA THR A 133 -10.42 10.13 -7.54
C THR A 133 -10.42 9.59 -6.11
N ASP A 134 -11.62 9.39 -5.54
CA ASP A 134 -11.77 8.60 -4.33
C ASP A 134 -11.49 7.10 -4.62
N VAL A 135 -11.20 6.34 -3.55
CA VAL A 135 -11.10 4.89 -3.64
C VAL A 135 -12.47 4.29 -3.90
N LEU A 136 -12.57 3.50 -4.95
CA LEU A 136 -13.77 2.74 -5.29
C LEU A 136 -13.55 1.25 -5.06
N SER A 137 -14.58 0.53 -4.59
CA SER A 137 -14.63 -0.94 -4.61
C SER A 137 -15.72 -1.35 -5.59
N LEU A 138 -15.33 -1.96 -6.71
CA LEU A 138 -16.20 -2.17 -7.87
C LEU A 138 -16.06 -3.61 -8.39
N PRO A 139 -17.13 -4.17 -8.98
CA PRO A 139 -17.01 -5.33 -9.86
C PRO A 139 -15.99 -5.05 -10.98
N PRO A 140 -15.24 -6.07 -11.46
CA PRO A 140 -14.16 -5.89 -12.43
C PRO A 140 -14.59 -5.17 -13.72
N GLU A 141 -15.81 -5.44 -14.22
CA GLU A 141 -16.35 -4.82 -15.43
C GLU A 141 -16.62 -3.32 -15.25
N LEU A 142 -17.06 -2.92 -14.04
CA LEU A 142 -17.25 -1.51 -13.71
C LEU A 142 -15.90 -0.82 -13.48
N ALA A 143 -14.95 -1.48 -12.83
CA ALA A 143 -13.60 -0.95 -12.68
C ALA A 143 -12.93 -0.69 -14.04
N ALA A 144 -13.12 -1.60 -15.01
CA ALA A 144 -12.62 -1.46 -16.37
C ALA A 144 -13.18 -0.23 -17.10
N ARG A 145 -14.44 0.12 -16.83
CA ARG A 145 -15.11 1.30 -17.43
C ARG A 145 -14.78 2.59 -16.70
N SER A 146 -14.46 2.52 -15.40
CA SER A 146 -14.25 3.69 -14.54
C SER A 146 -12.80 4.17 -14.52
N ALA A 147 -11.83 3.30 -14.83
CA ALA A 147 -10.42 3.65 -14.87
C ALA A 147 -10.15 4.74 -15.93
N GLN A 148 -9.56 5.87 -15.54
CA GLN A 148 -9.43 7.06 -16.38
C GLN A 148 -8.14 7.06 -17.21
N HIS A 149 -7.05 6.43 -16.73
CA HIS A 149 -5.74 6.50 -17.36
C HIS A 149 -5.46 5.29 -18.28
N GLN A 150 -4.56 5.50 -19.25
CA GLN A 150 -4.17 4.44 -20.20
C GLN A 150 -3.30 3.37 -19.54
N LEU A 151 -2.53 3.74 -18.52
CA LEU A 151 -1.68 2.82 -17.78
C LEU A 151 -2.42 2.33 -16.54
N LEU A 152 -2.80 1.04 -16.54
CA LEU A 152 -3.36 0.35 -15.38
C LEU A 152 -2.23 -0.36 -14.64
N VAL A 153 -2.20 -0.24 -13.32
CA VAL A 153 -1.15 -0.84 -12.48
C VAL A 153 -1.74 -1.54 -11.27
N GLY A 154 -1.14 -2.63 -10.85
CA GLY A 154 -1.59 -3.39 -9.67
C GLY A 154 -1.68 -4.89 -9.94
N ASN A 155 -2.05 -5.65 -8.92
CA ASN A 155 -2.03 -7.12 -8.98
C ASN A 155 -3.15 -7.74 -9.84
N ILE A 156 -4.14 -6.95 -10.29
CA ILE A 156 -5.17 -7.39 -11.25
C ILE A 156 -5.31 -6.45 -12.44
N ALA A 157 -4.34 -5.56 -12.65
CA ALA A 157 -4.36 -4.60 -13.75
C ALA A 157 -4.54 -5.26 -15.12
N GLN A 158 -3.91 -6.41 -15.35
CA GLN A 158 -4.02 -7.17 -16.57
C GLN A 158 -5.47 -7.62 -16.85
N GLN A 159 -6.16 -8.16 -15.84
CA GLN A 159 -7.56 -8.59 -15.94
C GLN A 159 -8.48 -7.40 -16.27
N VAL A 160 -8.29 -6.27 -15.58
CA VAL A 160 -9.06 -5.04 -15.83
C VAL A 160 -8.82 -4.50 -17.24
N ARG A 161 -7.56 -4.51 -17.69
CA ARG A 161 -7.16 -4.08 -19.03
C ARG A 161 -7.81 -4.94 -20.13
N GLU A 162 -7.85 -6.27 -19.94
CA GLU A 162 -8.48 -7.20 -20.90
C GLU A 162 -9.98 -6.90 -21.04
N MET A 163 -10.67 -6.66 -19.92
CA MET A 163 -12.09 -6.27 -19.93
C MET A 163 -12.34 -4.91 -20.57
N ARG A 164 -11.41 -3.96 -20.36
CA ARG A 164 -11.45 -2.62 -20.97
C ARG A 164 -11.16 -2.66 -22.47
N ASN A 165 -10.41 -3.66 -22.92
CA ASN A 165 -9.89 -3.83 -24.29
C ASN A 165 -9.10 -2.62 -24.80
N ALA A 166 -8.42 -1.88 -23.90
CA ALA A 166 -7.62 -0.69 -24.21
C ALA A 166 -6.59 -0.41 -23.12
N GLY A 167 -5.51 0.28 -23.49
CA GLY A 167 -4.45 0.72 -22.59
C GLY A 167 -3.37 -0.33 -22.37
N ALA A 168 -2.44 -0.03 -21.45
CA ALA A 168 -1.38 -0.90 -21.00
C ALA A 168 -1.63 -1.36 -19.57
N ALA A 169 -1.08 -2.52 -19.18
CA ALA A 169 -1.18 -3.02 -17.83
C ALA A 169 0.19 -3.47 -17.31
N LEU A 170 0.48 -3.11 -16.05
CA LEU A 170 1.66 -3.55 -15.33
C LEU A 170 1.26 -4.31 -14.07
N LEU A 171 1.81 -5.50 -13.90
CA LEU A 171 1.72 -6.23 -12.64
C LEU A 171 2.61 -5.54 -11.61
N VAL A 172 1.99 -4.92 -10.61
CA VAL A 172 2.68 -4.18 -9.55
C VAL A 172 2.15 -4.65 -8.20
N HIS A 173 3.06 -4.93 -7.29
CA HIS A 173 2.76 -5.12 -5.87
C HIS A 173 3.27 -3.92 -5.06
N PRO A 174 2.61 -3.54 -3.96
CA PRO A 174 3.12 -2.49 -3.10
C PRO A 174 4.47 -2.91 -2.51
N ASP A 175 5.45 -2.02 -2.61
CA ASP A 175 6.83 -2.25 -2.18
C ASP A 175 7.31 -1.12 -1.26
N ALA A 176 7.70 -1.47 -0.05
CA ALA A 176 8.16 -0.54 0.97
C ALA A 176 9.35 0.33 0.50
N ARG A 177 10.14 -0.12 -0.47
CA ARG A 177 11.26 0.66 -1.05
C ARG A 177 10.82 1.97 -1.69
N CYS A 178 9.60 2.06 -2.18
CA CYS A 178 9.08 3.24 -2.87
C CYS A 178 8.33 4.21 -1.93
N ALA A 179 8.21 3.91 -0.63
CA ALA A 179 7.40 4.71 0.28
C ALA A 179 7.93 6.13 0.51
N LEU A 180 9.23 6.38 0.35
CA LEU A 180 9.77 7.74 0.47
C LEU A 180 9.51 8.61 -0.77
N SER A 181 8.98 8.04 -1.86
CA SER A 181 8.51 8.77 -3.04
C SER A 181 7.07 9.27 -2.89
N LEU A 182 6.36 8.84 -1.85
CA LEU A 182 5.00 9.29 -1.59
C LEU A 182 4.99 10.79 -1.28
N PRO A 183 4.02 11.55 -1.84
CA PRO A 183 3.77 12.93 -1.45
C PRO A 183 3.52 13.05 0.05
N GLU A 184 4.20 13.97 0.74
CA GLU A 184 4.11 14.12 2.20
C GLU A 184 2.68 14.39 2.69
N GLN A 185 1.84 15.03 1.88
CA GLN A 185 0.44 15.29 2.17
C GLN A 185 -0.44 14.03 2.28
N LEU A 186 0.05 12.88 1.79
CA LEU A 186 -0.63 11.59 1.96
C LEU A 186 -0.26 10.90 3.29
N LEU A 187 0.69 11.43 4.03
CA LEU A 187 1.11 10.88 5.31
C LEU A 187 0.23 11.46 6.43
N THR A 188 -0.25 10.60 7.31
CA THR A 188 -1.14 10.99 8.41
C THR A 188 -0.71 10.39 9.74
N THR A 189 -0.95 11.10 10.83
CA THR A 189 -0.83 10.57 12.20
C THR A 189 -2.06 9.78 12.64
N ASN A 190 -3.17 9.90 11.91
CA ASN A 190 -4.35 9.06 12.13
C ASN A 190 -4.11 7.67 11.56
N LEU A 191 -3.86 6.71 12.44
CA LEU A 191 -3.58 5.31 12.08
C LEU A 191 -4.86 4.45 12.04
N ALA A 192 -6.00 5.03 11.70
CA ALA A 192 -7.22 4.25 11.45
C ALA A 192 -7.09 3.50 10.13
N PRO A 193 -7.43 2.18 10.09
CA PRO A 193 -7.47 1.45 8.83
C PRO A 193 -8.44 2.08 7.84
N THR A 194 -8.03 2.21 6.58
CA THR A 194 -8.89 2.61 5.48
C THR A 194 -9.54 1.36 4.90
N TYR A 195 -10.85 1.26 5.04
CA TYR A 195 -11.63 0.19 4.41
C TYR A 195 -12.18 0.77 3.11
N GLY A 196 -11.76 0.23 1.97
CA GLY A 196 -12.27 0.65 0.65
C GLY A 196 -13.75 0.27 0.42
N ARG A 197 -14.43 -0.25 1.45
CA ARG A 197 -15.82 -0.68 1.45
C ARG A 197 -16.48 -0.34 2.79
N GLY A 198 -17.78 0.00 2.75
CA GLY A 198 -18.59 0.14 3.95
C GLY A 198 -18.71 -1.18 4.73
N PRO A 199 -19.08 -1.15 6.03
CA PRO A 199 -19.23 -2.36 6.82
C PRO A 199 -20.31 -3.29 6.23
N ASP A 200 -19.99 -4.58 6.10
CA ASP A 200 -20.93 -5.61 5.61
C ASP A 200 -22.07 -5.91 6.61
N ALA A 201 -21.96 -5.44 7.84
CA ALA A 201 -22.97 -5.63 8.88
C ALA A 201 -24.21 -4.80 8.60
N LYS A 202 -25.31 -5.45 8.22
CA LYS A 202 -26.63 -4.85 8.26
C LYS A 202 -27.05 -4.73 9.72
N LEU A 203 -27.47 -3.52 10.15
CA LEU A 203 -28.13 -3.36 11.45
C LEU A 203 -29.34 -4.31 11.49
N PRO A 204 -29.56 -5.02 12.63
CA PRO A 204 -30.80 -5.77 12.80
C PRO A 204 -31.97 -4.82 12.56
N VAL A 205 -32.88 -5.22 11.68
CA VAL A 205 -34.15 -4.51 11.50
C VAL A 205 -34.93 -4.76 12.79
N ALA A 206 -35.23 -3.70 13.53
CA ALA A 206 -36.01 -3.74 14.76
C ALA A 206 -37.46 -4.10 14.45
#